data_ff3fd9c3979c7c5d3c3df5c36faf06e5
#
_entry.id   ff3fd9c3979c7c5d3c3df5c36faf06e5
#
_cell.length_a   1.000
_cell.length_b   1.000
_cell.length_c   1.000
_cell.angle_alpha   90.00
_cell.angle_beta   90.00
_cell.angle_gamma   90.00
#
_symmetry.space_group_name_H-M   'P 1'
#
loop_
_entity.id
_entity.type
_entity.pdbx_description
1 polymer ?
#
loop_
_entity_poly.entity_id
_entity_poly.type
_entity_poly.pdbx_seq_one_letter_code
_entity_poly.pdbx_strand_id
1 'polypeptide(L)'
;EDRPLFVQFCANDPDILLEAARRVEPYCDYVDINLGCPQRIARRGNYGAFLMDNLPLVKSLVQKLALNLNVPVSCKIRVFPKLEDTLNYARMLEEAGCSLLAVHGRTRDEKDGKKIRADWSAIKAVKDALNIPVLANGNIRHMDDVESCLQETGADGVLSAETLLENPALFAGYRTADWIVGSEESHKDGHLDQAELLVEYLKFCEKYPVPWRMIRSHMHKMLGDWFKIHPQVRDELNAQSKLTFEFLYGLVDKLKDLGLRIPLYVKDEDVVRISANGSAT
;
A
#
# COMPACT_ATOMS: atom_id res chain seq x y z
N GLU A 1 -9.19 -14.02 10.35
CA GLU A 1 -10.22 -13.18 9.71
C GLU A 1 -9.59 -11.86 9.30
N ASP A 2 -9.90 -11.38 8.10
CA ASP A 2 -9.36 -10.13 7.56
C ASP A 2 -10.34 -8.97 7.88
N ARG A 3 -10.24 -8.45 9.09
CA ARG A 3 -11.07 -7.35 9.62
C ARG A 3 -10.20 -6.35 10.41
N PRO A 4 -10.50 -5.04 10.32
CA PRO A 4 -11.52 -4.38 9.49
C PRO A 4 -11.21 -4.43 8.00
N LEU A 5 -12.22 -4.69 7.16
CA LEU A 5 -12.07 -4.83 5.72
C LEU A 5 -12.70 -3.64 4.98
N PHE A 6 -11.89 -2.98 4.15
CA PHE A 6 -12.32 -1.92 3.23
C PHE A 6 -12.40 -2.48 1.82
N VAL A 7 -13.59 -2.52 1.23
CA VAL A 7 -13.77 -2.95 -0.17
C VAL A 7 -13.81 -1.73 -1.08
N GLN A 8 -12.78 -1.59 -1.92
CA GLN A 8 -12.61 -0.41 -2.76
C GLN A 8 -13.13 -0.63 -4.18
N PHE A 9 -13.89 0.36 -4.67
CA PHE A 9 -14.36 0.44 -6.05
C PHE A 9 -13.81 1.64 -6.80
N CYS A 10 -13.64 1.48 -8.12
CA CYS A 10 -13.50 2.57 -9.09
C CYS A 10 -14.80 2.66 -9.89
N ALA A 11 -15.46 3.79 -9.88
CA ALA A 11 -16.72 3.98 -10.58
C ALA A 11 -16.93 5.44 -11.01
N ASN A 12 -17.78 5.65 -12.02
CA ASN A 12 -18.22 6.96 -12.49
C ASN A 12 -19.74 7.02 -12.73
N ASP A 13 -20.46 6.03 -12.24
CA ASP A 13 -21.92 5.96 -12.24
C ASP A 13 -22.40 5.59 -10.84
N PRO A 14 -23.24 6.46 -10.21
CA PRO A 14 -23.70 6.24 -8.82
C PRO A 14 -24.59 5.02 -8.64
N ASP A 15 -25.42 4.68 -9.64
CA ASP A 15 -26.36 3.57 -9.54
C ASP A 15 -25.64 2.23 -9.68
N ILE A 16 -24.74 2.14 -10.65
CA ILE A 16 -23.86 0.98 -10.84
C ILE A 16 -22.96 0.76 -9.62
N LEU A 17 -22.41 1.85 -9.06
CA LEU A 17 -21.59 1.78 -7.85
C LEU A 17 -22.39 1.25 -6.66
N LEU A 18 -23.62 1.74 -6.46
CA LEU A 18 -24.50 1.26 -5.39
C LEU A 18 -24.84 -0.23 -5.55
N GLU A 19 -25.16 -0.67 -6.76
CA GLU A 19 -25.43 -2.09 -7.03
C GLU A 19 -24.23 -2.97 -6.67
N ALA A 20 -23.02 -2.57 -7.07
CA ALA A 20 -21.81 -3.29 -6.74
C ALA A 20 -21.53 -3.29 -5.23
N ALA A 21 -21.70 -2.14 -4.57
CA ALA A 21 -21.48 -1.98 -3.13
C ALA A 21 -22.41 -2.87 -2.30
N ARG A 22 -23.69 -2.96 -2.65
CA ARG A 22 -24.66 -3.83 -1.96
C ARG A 22 -24.27 -5.31 -1.98
N ARG A 23 -23.55 -5.76 -3.00
CA ARG A 23 -23.09 -7.16 -3.09
C ARG A 23 -22.00 -7.49 -2.06
N VAL A 24 -21.19 -6.50 -1.67
CA VAL A 24 -20.07 -6.68 -0.74
C VAL A 24 -20.39 -6.19 0.68
N GLU A 25 -21.41 -5.36 0.84
CA GLU A 25 -21.83 -4.78 2.11
C GLU A 25 -21.90 -5.79 3.28
N PRO A 26 -22.46 -7.03 3.11
CA PRO A 26 -22.50 -8.00 4.19
C PRO A 26 -21.13 -8.54 4.63
N TYR A 27 -20.09 -8.29 3.84
CA TYR A 27 -18.77 -8.90 3.99
C TYR A 27 -17.67 -7.91 4.33
N CYS A 28 -17.96 -6.62 4.43
CA CYS A 28 -16.97 -5.57 4.70
C CYS A 28 -17.39 -4.65 5.85
N ASP A 29 -16.44 -3.84 6.32
CA ASP A 29 -16.65 -2.83 7.37
C ASP A 29 -16.80 -1.44 6.77
N TYR A 30 -16.20 -1.22 5.58
CA TYR A 30 -16.31 0.02 4.81
C TYR A 30 -16.43 -0.30 3.32
N VAL A 31 -17.21 0.51 2.61
CA VAL A 31 -17.10 0.62 1.15
C VAL A 31 -16.28 1.87 0.85
N ASP A 32 -15.17 1.68 0.11
CA ASP A 32 -14.22 2.75 -0.23
C ASP A 32 -14.32 3.14 -1.70
N ILE A 33 -14.26 4.44 -1.99
CA ILE A 33 -14.28 4.97 -3.35
C ILE A 33 -12.87 5.43 -3.73
N ASN A 34 -12.31 4.83 -4.79
CA ASN A 34 -11.03 5.25 -5.34
C ASN A 34 -11.18 6.53 -6.15
N LEU A 35 -10.76 7.64 -5.60
CA LEU A 35 -10.73 8.96 -6.23
C LEU A 35 -9.29 9.45 -6.49
N GLY A 36 -8.30 8.55 -6.34
CA GLY A 36 -6.88 8.92 -6.38
C GLY A 36 -6.03 8.20 -7.43
N CYS A 37 -6.55 7.19 -8.16
CA CYS A 37 -5.76 6.44 -9.15
C CYS A 37 -5.42 7.31 -10.38
N PRO A 38 -4.10 7.58 -10.68
CA PRO A 38 -3.70 8.40 -11.81
C PRO A 38 -3.29 7.59 -13.05
N GLN A 39 -3.55 6.29 -13.06
CA GLN A 39 -3.11 5.39 -14.12
C GLN A 39 -3.89 5.59 -15.42
N ARG A 40 -3.30 5.13 -16.55
CA ARG A 40 -3.91 5.24 -17.88
C ARG A 40 -5.27 4.54 -17.96
N ILE A 41 -5.45 3.42 -17.25
CA ILE A 41 -6.73 2.71 -17.22
C ILE A 41 -7.82 3.55 -16.54
N ALA A 42 -7.50 4.26 -15.45
CA ALA A 42 -8.43 5.17 -14.79
C ALA A 42 -8.81 6.36 -15.71
N ARG A 43 -7.83 6.90 -16.45
CA ARG A 43 -8.08 7.95 -17.45
C ARG A 43 -9.04 7.49 -18.56
N ARG A 44 -8.79 6.29 -19.11
CA ARG A 44 -9.64 5.72 -20.18
C ARG A 44 -11.06 5.42 -19.69
N GLY A 45 -11.20 4.97 -18.45
CA GLY A 45 -12.48 4.64 -17.83
C GLY A 45 -13.18 5.84 -17.20
N ASN A 46 -12.55 7.02 -17.19
CA ASN A 46 -13.05 8.24 -16.55
C ASN A 46 -13.45 8.01 -15.08
N TYR A 47 -12.50 7.48 -14.28
CA TYR A 47 -12.64 7.28 -12.84
C TYR A 47 -11.31 7.57 -12.09
N GLY A 48 -11.27 7.34 -10.78
CA GLY A 48 -10.09 7.63 -9.95
C GLY A 48 -9.79 9.12 -9.89
N ALA A 49 -8.51 9.51 -10.01
CA ALA A 49 -8.08 10.91 -9.92
C ALA A 49 -8.61 11.80 -11.09
N PHE A 50 -9.16 11.21 -12.16
CA PHE A 50 -9.72 11.96 -13.28
C PHE A 50 -11.13 12.49 -12.97
N LEU A 51 -11.79 11.99 -11.93
CA LEU A 51 -13.03 12.56 -11.41
C LEU A 51 -12.82 13.88 -10.65
N MET A 52 -11.58 14.24 -10.29
CA MET A 52 -11.26 15.56 -9.71
C MET A 52 -11.69 16.73 -10.64
N ASP A 53 -11.85 16.46 -11.91
CA ASP A 53 -12.33 17.45 -12.88
C ASP A 53 -13.89 17.56 -12.92
N ASN A 54 -14.60 16.69 -12.16
CA ASN A 54 -16.07 16.67 -12.07
C ASN A 54 -16.57 16.44 -10.64
N LEU A 55 -16.43 17.45 -9.80
CA LEU A 55 -16.80 17.38 -8.38
C LEU A 55 -18.30 17.09 -8.15
N PRO A 56 -19.26 17.59 -8.96
CA PRO A 56 -20.66 17.22 -8.84
C PRO A 56 -20.90 15.71 -8.95
N LEU A 57 -20.22 15.04 -9.89
CA LEU A 57 -20.31 13.59 -10.03
C LEU A 57 -19.71 12.88 -8.81
N VAL A 58 -18.55 13.33 -8.32
CA VAL A 58 -17.93 12.77 -7.10
C VAL A 58 -18.88 12.88 -5.91
N LYS A 59 -19.48 14.07 -5.72
CA LYS A 59 -20.47 14.29 -4.65
C LYS A 59 -21.64 13.31 -4.77
N SER A 60 -22.17 13.10 -5.97
CA SER A 60 -23.27 12.17 -6.21
C SER A 60 -22.92 10.71 -5.93
N LEU A 61 -21.69 10.27 -6.26
CA LEU A 61 -21.20 8.93 -5.94
C LEU A 61 -21.19 8.69 -4.43
N VAL A 62 -20.62 9.63 -3.66
CA VAL A 62 -20.52 9.52 -2.19
C VAL A 62 -21.91 9.55 -1.56
N GLN A 63 -22.75 10.54 -1.91
CA GLN A 63 -24.09 10.68 -1.38
C GLN A 63 -24.96 9.44 -1.66
N LYS A 64 -24.84 8.89 -2.88
CA LYS A 64 -25.62 7.70 -3.26
C LYS A 64 -25.31 6.51 -2.35
N LEU A 65 -24.02 6.28 -2.04
CA LEU A 65 -23.64 5.21 -1.12
C LEU A 65 -24.01 5.52 0.31
N ALA A 66 -23.67 6.72 0.81
CA ALA A 66 -23.90 7.12 2.20
C ALA A 66 -25.38 7.06 2.61
N LEU A 67 -26.30 7.36 1.68
CA LEU A 67 -27.75 7.32 1.93
C LEU A 67 -28.37 5.93 1.79
N ASN A 68 -27.70 4.95 1.17
CA ASN A 68 -28.29 3.68 0.79
C ASN A 68 -27.58 2.43 1.30
N LEU A 69 -26.41 2.58 1.98
CA LEU A 69 -25.70 1.48 2.63
C LEU A 69 -25.81 1.59 4.15
N ASN A 70 -25.72 0.45 4.84
CA ASN A 70 -25.64 0.39 6.29
C ASN A 70 -24.20 0.43 6.81
N VAL A 71 -23.21 0.13 5.96
CA VAL A 71 -21.78 0.28 6.27
C VAL A 71 -21.31 1.69 5.90
N PRO A 72 -20.35 2.26 6.64
CA PRO A 72 -19.82 3.58 6.35
C PRO A 72 -19.07 3.61 5.01
N VAL A 73 -19.02 4.80 4.42
CA VAL A 73 -18.35 5.09 3.15
C VAL A 73 -17.05 5.82 3.43
N SER A 74 -15.96 5.34 2.87
CA SER A 74 -14.67 6.03 2.85
C SER A 74 -14.29 6.44 1.43
N CYS A 75 -13.34 7.38 1.33
CA CYS A 75 -12.79 7.80 0.05
C CYS A 75 -11.26 7.85 0.13
N LYS A 76 -10.59 7.54 -0.97
CA LYS A 76 -9.14 7.72 -1.11
C LYS A 76 -8.85 8.70 -2.23
N ILE A 77 -8.24 9.84 -1.87
CA ILE A 77 -7.99 10.98 -2.77
C ILE A 77 -6.50 11.25 -2.98
N ARG A 78 -6.21 12.11 -3.96
CA ARG A 78 -4.98 12.89 -4.11
C ARG A 78 -5.25 14.36 -3.87
N VAL A 79 -4.18 15.13 -3.61
CA VAL A 79 -4.29 16.58 -3.42
C VAL A 79 -4.33 17.30 -4.77
N PHE A 80 -4.92 18.49 -4.79
CA PHE A 80 -4.83 19.42 -5.91
C PHE A 80 -3.50 20.21 -5.85
N PRO A 81 -3.06 20.81 -6.96
CA PRO A 81 -1.90 21.72 -6.94
C PRO A 81 -2.09 22.94 -6.01
N LYS A 82 -3.33 23.39 -5.83
CA LYS A 82 -3.67 24.44 -4.87
C LYS A 82 -4.27 23.82 -3.62
N LEU A 83 -3.74 24.21 -2.46
CA LEU A 83 -4.23 23.72 -1.16
C LEU A 83 -5.70 24.04 -0.93
N GLU A 84 -6.15 25.23 -1.30
CA GLU A 84 -7.55 25.65 -1.17
C GLU A 84 -8.50 24.70 -1.90
N ASP A 85 -8.17 24.30 -3.14
CA ASP A 85 -8.98 23.35 -3.91
C ASP A 85 -9.02 21.97 -3.22
N THR A 86 -7.91 21.55 -2.61
CA THR A 86 -7.85 20.32 -1.82
C THR A 86 -8.77 20.40 -0.60
N LEU A 87 -8.76 21.50 0.13
CA LEU A 87 -9.60 21.68 1.32
C LEU A 87 -11.08 21.74 0.95
N ASN A 88 -11.44 22.45 -0.12
CA ASN A 88 -12.81 22.51 -0.62
C ASN A 88 -13.30 21.13 -1.07
N TYR A 89 -12.43 20.35 -1.73
CA TYR A 89 -12.73 18.97 -2.12
C TYR A 89 -12.96 18.07 -0.91
N ALA A 90 -12.07 18.12 0.08
CA ALA A 90 -12.17 17.31 1.29
C ALA A 90 -13.46 17.63 2.10
N ARG A 91 -13.79 18.90 2.28
CA ARG A 91 -15.04 19.31 2.93
C ARG A 91 -16.28 18.85 2.18
N MET A 92 -16.27 18.98 0.84
CA MET A 92 -17.38 18.50 0.00
C MET A 92 -17.59 16.99 0.17
N LEU A 93 -16.53 16.18 0.32
CA LEU A 93 -16.61 14.73 0.56
C LEU A 93 -17.22 14.44 1.94
N GLU A 94 -16.77 15.13 3.00
CA GLU A 94 -17.36 15.01 4.35
C GLU A 94 -18.85 15.39 4.33
N GLU A 95 -19.21 16.51 3.74
CA GLU A 95 -20.61 16.95 3.59
C GLU A 95 -21.47 15.97 2.77
N ALA A 96 -20.85 15.27 1.82
CA ALA A 96 -21.53 14.25 1.02
C ALA A 96 -21.79 12.92 1.78
N GLY A 97 -21.24 12.77 2.99
CA GLY A 97 -21.41 11.60 3.83
C GLY A 97 -20.21 10.65 3.86
N CYS A 98 -19.03 11.10 3.39
CA CYS A 98 -17.78 10.38 3.63
C CYS A 98 -17.49 10.37 5.14
N SER A 99 -17.22 9.20 5.71
CA SER A 99 -17.00 9.00 7.14
C SER A 99 -15.54 8.74 7.52
N LEU A 100 -14.66 8.55 6.53
CA LEU A 100 -13.22 8.43 6.67
C LEU A 100 -12.55 8.80 5.36
N LEU A 101 -11.52 9.65 5.41
CA LEU A 101 -10.82 10.12 4.22
C LEU A 101 -9.34 9.71 4.24
N ALA A 102 -8.90 8.94 3.24
CA ALA A 102 -7.49 8.66 3.02
C ALA A 102 -6.89 9.64 2.00
N VAL A 103 -5.82 10.35 2.38
CA VAL A 103 -5.22 11.42 1.58
C VAL A 103 -3.81 11.04 1.16
N HIS A 104 -3.60 10.87 -0.15
CA HIS A 104 -2.27 10.75 -0.71
C HIS A 104 -1.71 12.15 -0.99
N GLY A 105 -0.63 12.53 -0.29
CA GLY A 105 -0.01 13.86 -0.37
C GLY A 105 0.72 14.14 -1.70
N ARG A 106 0.22 13.64 -2.82
CA ARG A 106 0.71 13.93 -4.17
C ARG A 106 -0.45 14.32 -5.07
N THR A 107 -0.19 15.20 -6.04
CA THR A 107 -1.17 15.57 -7.07
C THR A 107 -1.36 14.42 -8.07
N ARG A 108 -2.40 14.53 -8.91
CA ARG A 108 -2.68 13.56 -9.97
C ARG A 108 -1.50 13.35 -10.92
N ASP A 109 -0.71 14.39 -11.18
CA ASP A 109 0.37 14.36 -12.15
C ASP A 109 1.70 13.88 -11.55
N GLU A 110 1.83 13.90 -10.24
CA GLU A 110 2.99 13.40 -9.48
C GLU A 110 2.91 11.88 -9.32
N LYS A 111 3.41 11.14 -10.30
CA LYS A 111 3.29 9.66 -10.37
C LYS A 111 4.52 8.93 -9.85
N ASP A 112 5.70 9.58 -9.83
CA ASP A 112 6.95 8.97 -9.41
C ASP A 112 7.18 9.18 -7.90
N GLY A 113 6.75 8.21 -7.11
CA GLY A 113 6.89 8.25 -5.65
C GLY A 113 8.33 8.14 -5.14
N LYS A 114 9.28 7.76 -6.00
CA LYS A 114 10.71 7.72 -5.66
C LYS A 114 11.37 9.08 -5.80
N LYS A 115 10.87 9.92 -6.72
CA LYS A 115 11.43 11.25 -7.01
C LYS A 115 10.71 12.38 -6.30
N ILE A 116 9.40 12.24 -6.10
CA ILE A 116 8.56 13.30 -5.55
C ILE A 116 8.06 12.85 -4.18
N ARG A 117 8.46 13.56 -3.12
CA ARG A 117 7.96 13.31 -1.76
C ARG A 117 6.49 13.70 -1.65
N ALA A 118 5.72 12.95 -0.87
CA ALA A 118 4.35 13.32 -0.54
C ALA A 118 4.34 14.57 0.36
N ASP A 119 3.45 15.48 0.10
CA ASP A 119 3.24 16.69 0.89
C ASP A 119 2.41 16.36 2.14
N TRP A 120 3.11 16.15 3.25
CA TRP A 120 2.48 15.88 4.54
C TRP A 120 1.86 17.15 5.15
N SER A 121 2.32 18.34 4.76
CA SER A 121 1.70 19.59 5.23
C SER A 121 0.31 19.79 4.62
N ALA A 122 0.10 19.38 3.38
CA ALA A 122 -1.23 19.35 2.77
C ALA A 122 -2.16 18.34 3.46
N ILE A 123 -1.63 17.16 3.86
CA ILE A 123 -2.40 16.16 4.64
C ILE A 123 -2.79 16.75 6.00
N LYS A 124 -1.85 17.42 6.69
CA LYS A 124 -2.13 18.11 7.95
C LYS A 124 -3.26 19.13 7.80
N ALA A 125 -3.19 19.98 6.77
CA ALA A 125 -4.22 20.98 6.54
C ALA A 125 -5.60 20.35 6.29
N VAL A 126 -5.66 19.20 5.60
CA VAL A 126 -6.92 18.43 5.45
C VAL A 126 -7.39 17.90 6.80
N LYS A 127 -6.49 17.32 7.62
CA LYS A 127 -6.85 16.83 8.96
C LYS A 127 -7.40 17.94 9.84
N ASP A 128 -6.75 19.11 9.84
CA ASP A 128 -7.18 20.25 10.62
C ASP A 128 -8.54 20.85 10.15
N ALA A 129 -8.94 20.59 8.89
CA ALA A 129 -10.15 21.14 8.28
C ALA A 129 -11.38 20.22 8.39
N LEU A 130 -11.22 18.93 8.77
CA LEU A 130 -12.27 17.93 8.80
C LEU A 130 -12.55 17.44 10.24
N ASN A 131 -13.77 16.98 10.46
CA ASN A 131 -14.19 16.33 11.71
C ASN A 131 -14.11 14.80 11.65
N ILE A 132 -14.05 14.23 10.44
CA ILE A 132 -13.91 12.77 10.22
C ILE A 132 -12.46 12.32 10.35
N PRO A 133 -12.21 11.04 10.62
CA PRO A 133 -10.87 10.47 10.60
C PRO A 133 -10.18 10.65 9.24
N VAL A 134 -8.88 10.98 9.30
CA VAL A 134 -8.02 11.15 8.13
C VAL A 134 -6.86 10.17 8.21
N LEU A 135 -6.65 9.38 7.15
CA LEU A 135 -5.50 8.51 6.99
C LEU A 135 -4.47 9.14 6.04
N ALA A 136 -3.23 9.25 6.49
CA ALA A 136 -2.14 9.78 5.69
C ALA A 136 -1.53 8.71 4.78
N ASN A 137 -1.29 9.03 3.52
CA ASN A 137 -0.68 8.13 2.55
C ASN A 137 0.44 8.82 1.76
N GLY A 138 1.51 8.08 1.57
CA GLY A 138 2.69 8.47 0.79
C GLY A 138 3.95 8.58 1.65
N ASN A 139 5.03 7.98 1.16
CA ASN A 139 6.33 7.87 1.81
C ASN A 139 6.37 7.07 3.13
N ILE A 140 5.45 6.16 3.34
CA ILE A 140 5.46 5.24 4.48
C ILE A 140 6.22 3.98 4.05
N ARG A 141 7.47 3.84 4.53
CA ARG A 141 8.40 2.75 4.17
C ARG A 141 8.82 1.91 5.36
N HIS A 142 8.93 2.54 6.54
CA HIS A 142 9.35 1.94 7.81
C HIS A 142 8.46 2.47 8.94
N MET A 143 8.56 1.88 10.12
CA MET A 143 7.81 2.36 11.29
C MET A 143 8.21 3.78 11.71
N ASP A 144 9.47 4.18 11.53
CA ASP A 144 9.91 5.57 11.76
C ASP A 144 9.12 6.57 10.88
N ASP A 145 8.81 6.18 9.62
CA ASP A 145 7.98 7.02 8.75
C ASP A 145 6.54 7.09 9.26
N VAL A 146 6.02 6.02 9.86
CA VAL A 146 4.68 6.01 10.48
C VAL A 146 4.64 7.01 11.62
N GLU A 147 5.59 6.93 12.55
CA GLU A 147 5.67 7.82 13.72
C GLU A 147 5.84 9.28 13.29
N SER A 148 6.79 9.55 12.39
CA SER A 148 7.04 10.90 11.87
C SER A 148 5.82 11.46 11.13
N CYS A 149 5.16 10.63 10.32
CA CYS A 149 3.96 11.06 9.58
C CYS A 149 2.81 11.40 10.53
N LEU A 150 2.54 10.58 11.52
CA LEU A 150 1.49 10.83 12.51
C LEU A 150 1.79 12.09 13.34
N GLN A 151 3.05 12.27 13.75
CA GLN A 151 3.48 13.44 14.50
C GLN A 151 3.37 14.73 13.66
N GLU A 152 3.80 14.70 12.40
CA GLU A 152 3.80 15.87 11.51
C GLU A 152 2.40 16.23 11.04
N THR A 153 1.56 15.23 10.72
CA THR A 153 0.24 15.47 10.12
C THR A 153 -0.91 15.55 11.13
N GLY A 154 -0.77 14.93 12.29
CA GLY A 154 -1.88 14.72 13.22
C GLY A 154 -2.96 13.79 12.69
N ALA A 155 -2.68 13.02 11.61
CA ALA A 155 -3.62 12.05 11.05
C ALA A 155 -3.95 10.93 12.05
N ASP A 156 -5.12 10.31 11.88
CA ASP A 156 -5.61 9.25 12.77
C ASP A 156 -4.97 7.89 12.46
N GLY A 157 -4.28 7.78 11.34
CA GLY A 157 -3.55 6.59 10.93
C GLY A 157 -2.82 6.80 9.60
N VAL A 158 -2.14 5.76 9.13
CA VAL A 158 -1.39 5.77 7.87
C VAL A 158 -1.79 4.65 6.94
N LEU A 159 -1.56 4.86 5.64
CA LEU A 159 -1.64 3.83 4.60
C LEU A 159 -0.28 3.69 3.92
N SER A 160 0.16 2.46 3.75
CA SER A 160 1.27 2.11 2.86
C SER A 160 0.76 1.28 1.68
N ALA A 161 1.40 1.37 0.51
CA ALA A 161 1.01 0.62 -0.68
C ALA A 161 2.20 -0.13 -1.29
N GLU A 162 3.13 0.59 -1.94
CA GLU A 162 4.25 -0.05 -2.65
C GLU A 162 5.15 -0.84 -1.71
N THR A 163 5.42 -0.31 -0.52
CA THR A 163 6.31 -0.96 0.44
C THR A 163 5.73 -2.27 0.96
N LEU A 164 4.41 -2.37 1.15
CA LEU A 164 3.77 -3.63 1.56
C LEU A 164 3.89 -4.74 0.51
N LEU A 165 4.08 -4.39 -0.77
CA LEU A 165 4.37 -5.37 -1.82
C LEU A 165 5.81 -5.89 -1.75
N GLU A 166 6.72 -5.09 -1.21
CA GLU A 166 8.14 -5.44 -1.02
C GLU A 166 8.39 -6.04 0.36
N ASN A 167 7.72 -5.49 1.38
CA ASN A 167 7.80 -5.89 2.79
C ASN A 167 6.40 -6.00 3.41
N PRO A 168 5.72 -7.15 3.33
CA PRO A 168 4.41 -7.34 3.96
C PRO A 168 4.45 -7.28 5.49
N ALA A 169 5.64 -7.37 6.12
CA ALA A 169 5.83 -7.29 7.57
C ALA A 169 6.13 -5.87 8.09
N LEU A 170 5.96 -4.82 7.26
CA LEU A 170 6.21 -3.42 7.63
C LEU A 170 5.53 -3.01 8.95
N PHE A 171 4.23 -3.25 9.07
CA PHE A 171 3.47 -2.87 10.27
C PHE A 171 3.67 -3.80 11.47
N ALA A 172 4.42 -4.89 11.30
CA ALA A 172 4.92 -5.70 12.40
C ALA A 172 6.28 -5.20 12.94
N GLY A 173 6.78 -4.05 12.41
CA GLY A 173 8.02 -3.43 12.83
C GLY A 173 9.26 -3.96 12.13
N TYR A 174 9.10 -4.69 11.02
CA TYR A 174 10.25 -5.17 10.24
C TYR A 174 10.55 -4.23 9.07
N ARG A 175 11.83 -4.01 8.78
CA ARG A 175 12.30 -3.31 7.60
C ARG A 175 13.27 -4.17 6.79
N THR A 176 13.38 -3.90 5.51
CA THR A 176 14.48 -4.44 4.69
C THR A 176 15.78 -3.83 5.22
N ALA A 177 16.70 -4.69 5.67
CA ALA A 177 18.03 -4.22 6.02
C ALA A 177 18.72 -3.73 4.75
N ASP A 178 19.21 -2.49 4.78
CA ASP A 178 20.30 -2.10 3.92
C ASP A 178 21.47 -3.01 4.30
N TRP A 179 21.96 -3.77 3.33
CA TRP A 179 22.98 -4.80 3.45
C TRP A 179 23.92 -4.63 4.64
N ILE A 180 23.75 -5.44 5.68
CA ILE A 180 24.77 -5.61 6.69
C ILE A 180 25.81 -6.55 6.07
N VAL A 181 26.81 -5.94 5.43
CA VAL A 181 27.94 -6.66 4.88
C VAL A 181 28.79 -7.17 6.05
N GLY A 182 28.75 -8.49 6.25
CA GLY A 182 29.89 -9.15 6.89
C GLY A 182 29.79 -9.65 8.32
N SER A 183 28.62 -10.01 8.86
CA SER A 183 28.60 -10.82 10.09
C SER A 183 27.82 -12.12 9.90
N GLU A 184 28.51 -13.25 10.03
CA GLU A 184 27.91 -14.59 10.14
C GLU A 184 27.05 -14.75 11.41
N GLU A 185 27.08 -13.76 12.32
CA GLU A 185 26.35 -13.77 13.60
C GLU A 185 24.94 -13.19 13.52
N SER A 186 24.51 -12.64 12.38
CA SER A 186 23.19 -11.99 12.25
C SER A 186 22.00 -12.94 12.05
N HIS A 187 22.20 -14.24 12.10
CA HIS A 187 21.14 -15.26 11.95
C HIS A 187 20.41 -15.60 13.25
N LYS A 188 20.62 -14.86 14.34
CA LYS A 188 19.98 -15.15 15.62
C LYS A 188 18.78 -14.26 15.87
N ASP A 189 17.65 -14.91 16.03
CA ASP A 189 16.39 -14.48 16.66
C ASP A 189 15.92 -13.03 16.39
N GLY A 190 14.98 -12.89 15.48
CA GLY A 190 14.27 -11.63 15.19
C GLY A 190 14.31 -11.17 13.73
N HIS A 191 15.01 -11.86 12.85
CA HIS A 191 15.08 -11.52 11.42
C HIS A 191 14.07 -12.32 10.60
N LEU A 192 13.24 -11.63 9.82
CA LEU A 192 12.36 -12.26 8.84
C LEU A 192 13.08 -12.41 7.49
N ASP A 193 13.19 -13.64 7.02
CA ASP A 193 13.70 -13.95 5.70
C ASP A 193 12.62 -13.68 4.64
N GLN A 194 12.96 -12.91 3.60
CA GLN A 194 12.06 -12.67 2.45
C GLN A 194 11.62 -13.97 1.77
N ALA A 195 12.49 -14.97 1.73
CA ALA A 195 12.16 -16.28 1.19
C ALA A 195 11.08 -16.98 2.02
N GLU A 196 11.12 -16.87 3.34
CA GLU A 196 10.10 -17.43 4.24
C GLU A 196 8.77 -16.70 4.09
N LEU A 197 8.78 -15.36 4.03
CA LEU A 197 7.58 -14.57 3.74
C LEU A 197 6.97 -14.94 2.39
N LEU A 198 7.81 -15.17 1.38
CA LEU A 198 7.33 -15.61 0.07
C LEU A 198 6.73 -17.02 0.12
N VAL A 199 7.34 -17.95 0.85
CA VAL A 199 6.78 -19.30 1.06
C VAL A 199 5.41 -19.21 1.72
N GLU A 200 5.26 -18.36 2.74
CA GLU A 200 3.98 -18.13 3.40
C GLU A 200 2.94 -17.54 2.42
N TYR A 201 3.32 -16.55 1.63
CA TYR A 201 2.47 -15.99 0.58
C TYR A 201 2.02 -17.05 -0.45
N LEU A 202 2.93 -17.91 -0.90
CA LEU A 202 2.62 -18.99 -1.84
C LEU A 202 1.63 -20.01 -1.24
N LYS A 203 1.79 -20.36 0.04
CA LYS A 203 0.82 -21.22 0.76
C LYS A 203 -0.57 -20.57 0.82
N PHE A 204 -0.66 -19.26 1.01
CA PHE A 204 -1.94 -18.57 0.90
C PHE A 204 -2.51 -18.60 -0.51
N CYS A 205 -1.68 -18.48 -1.55
CA CYS A 205 -2.13 -18.60 -2.94
C CYS A 205 -2.63 -20.00 -3.30
N GLU A 206 -2.08 -21.07 -2.70
CA GLU A 206 -2.60 -22.42 -2.84
C GLU A 206 -3.97 -22.58 -2.20
N LYS A 207 -4.12 -22.02 -0.99
CA LYS A 207 -5.39 -22.06 -0.24
C LYS A 207 -6.47 -21.16 -0.86
N TYR A 208 -6.07 -20.00 -1.37
CA TYR A 208 -6.93 -18.97 -1.95
C TYR A 208 -6.45 -18.62 -3.35
N PRO A 209 -6.91 -19.35 -4.39
CA PRO A 209 -6.36 -19.24 -5.74
C PRO A 209 -6.47 -17.81 -6.31
N VAL A 210 -5.37 -17.33 -6.85
CA VAL A 210 -5.25 -16.05 -7.55
C VAL A 210 -4.60 -16.25 -8.92
N PRO A 211 -4.81 -15.35 -9.90
CA PRO A 211 -4.18 -15.49 -11.21
C PRO A 211 -2.65 -15.51 -11.14
N TRP A 212 -2.01 -16.43 -11.87
CA TRP A 212 -0.55 -16.61 -11.89
C TRP A 212 0.25 -15.33 -12.17
N ARG A 213 -0.32 -14.41 -12.98
CA ARG A 213 0.28 -13.10 -13.23
C ARG A 213 0.44 -12.27 -11.96
N MET A 214 -0.49 -12.42 -11.01
CA MET A 214 -0.43 -11.71 -9.71
C MET A 214 0.66 -12.32 -8.84
N ILE A 215 0.74 -13.64 -8.76
CA ILE A 215 1.80 -14.35 -8.03
C ILE A 215 3.17 -13.92 -8.56
N ARG A 216 3.37 -13.95 -9.89
CA ARG A 216 4.62 -13.49 -10.50
C ARG A 216 4.96 -12.05 -10.14
N SER A 217 3.98 -11.16 -10.18
CA SER A 217 4.16 -9.75 -9.82
C SER A 217 4.60 -9.58 -8.36
N HIS A 218 3.98 -10.30 -7.44
CA HIS A 218 4.34 -10.27 -6.02
C HIS A 218 5.74 -10.84 -5.77
N MET A 219 6.10 -11.94 -6.45
CA MET A 219 7.47 -12.49 -6.38
C MET A 219 8.53 -11.46 -6.81
N HIS A 220 8.30 -10.75 -7.92
CA HIS A 220 9.21 -9.69 -8.35
C HIS A 220 9.34 -8.55 -7.35
N LYS A 221 8.30 -8.26 -6.58
CA LYS A 221 8.32 -7.23 -5.54
C LYS A 221 9.05 -7.73 -4.29
N MET A 222 8.65 -8.86 -3.77
CA MET A 222 9.22 -9.44 -2.54
C MET A 222 10.67 -9.86 -2.69
N LEU A 223 11.06 -10.40 -3.87
CA LEU A 223 12.42 -10.86 -4.16
C LEU A 223 13.26 -9.83 -4.92
N GLY A 224 12.83 -8.57 -5.00
CA GLY A 224 13.47 -7.55 -5.83
C GLY A 224 14.97 -7.42 -5.58
N ASP A 225 15.39 -7.46 -4.32
CA ASP A 225 16.79 -7.33 -3.93
C ASP A 225 17.59 -8.61 -4.23
N TRP A 226 16.99 -9.79 -4.01
CA TRP A 226 17.60 -11.04 -4.41
C TRP A 226 17.84 -11.12 -5.92
N PHE A 227 16.89 -10.64 -6.71
CA PHE A 227 17.00 -10.63 -8.17
C PHE A 227 18.04 -9.66 -8.70
N LYS A 228 18.43 -8.65 -7.92
CA LYS A 228 19.59 -7.79 -8.25
C LYS A 228 20.90 -8.55 -8.11
N ILE A 229 21.00 -9.44 -7.12
CA ILE A 229 22.19 -10.22 -6.80
C ILE A 229 22.27 -11.46 -7.65
N HIS A 230 21.14 -12.12 -7.86
CA HIS A 230 20.99 -13.35 -8.61
C HIS A 230 20.09 -13.15 -9.84
N PRO A 231 20.54 -12.34 -10.84
CA PRO A 231 19.71 -12.02 -12.02
C PRO A 231 19.35 -13.26 -12.83
N GLN A 232 20.18 -14.32 -12.80
CA GLN A 232 19.87 -15.62 -13.45
C GLN A 232 18.59 -16.26 -12.92
N VAL A 233 18.29 -16.13 -11.61
CA VAL A 233 17.06 -16.69 -11.02
C VAL A 233 15.84 -15.88 -11.43
N ARG A 234 15.98 -14.56 -11.53
CA ARG A 234 14.94 -13.70 -12.10
C ARG A 234 14.64 -14.05 -13.57
N ASP A 235 15.69 -14.29 -14.35
CA ASP A 235 15.55 -14.61 -15.77
C ASP A 235 14.91 -15.98 -15.96
N GLU A 236 15.20 -16.95 -15.09
CA GLU A 236 14.54 -18.26 -15.04
C GLU A 236 13.03 -18.11 -14.75
N LEU A 237 12.65 -17.29 -13.75
CA LEU A 237 11.24 -16.98 -13.48
C LEU A 237 10.55 -16.34 -14.69
N ASN A 238 11.23 -15.42 -15.37
CA ASN A 238 10.68 -14.72 -16.52
C ASN A 238 10.52 -15.61 -17.75
N ALA A 239 11.43 -16.54 -17.97
CA ALA A 239 11.39 -17.50 -19.07
C ALA A 239 10.27 -18.55 -18.92
N GLN A 240 9.78 -18.77 -17.69
CA GLN A 240 8.77 -19.77 -17.43
C GLN A 240 7.39 -19.33 -17.96
N SER A 241 6.91 -20.01 -18.99
CA SER A 241 5.61 -19.71 -19.61
C SER A 241 4.41 -20.18 -18.78
N LYS A 242 4.55 -21.34 -18.13
CA LYS A 242 3.57 -21.91 -17.19
C LYS A 242 4.16 -21.99 -15.81
N LEU A 243 3.59 -21.24 -14.86
CA LEU A 243 3.97 -21.34 -13.45
C LEU A 243 3.25 -22.52 -12.79
N THR A 244 3.96 -23.19 -11.89
CA THR A 244 3.42 -24.19 -10.96
C THR A 244 3.97 -23.86 -9.56
N PHE A 245 3.28 -24.26 -8.51
CA PHE A 245 3.78 -24.06 -7.14
C PHE A 245 5.10 -24.82 -6.91
N GLU A 246 5.23 -26.02 -7.44
CA GLU A 246 6.47 -26.83 -7.39
C GLU A 246 7.66 -26.04 -7.96
N PHE A 247 7.50 -25.46 -9.15
CA PHE A 247 8.53 -24.60 -9.75
C PHE A 247 8.86 -23.40 -8.85
N LEU A 248 7.84 -22.74 -8.29
CA LEU A 248 8.04 -21.54 -7.47
C LEU A 248 8.74 -21.85 -6.14
N TYR A 249 8.39 -22.95 -5.47
CA TYR A 249 9.10 -23.42 -4.28
C TYR A 249 10.54 -23.83 -4.61
N GLY A 250 10.77 -24.56 -5.69
CA GLY A 250 12.12 -24.91 -6.14
C GLY A 250 12.98 -23.69 -6.47
N LEU A 251 12.38 -22.61 -6.99
CA LEU A 251 13.09 -21.35 -7.23
C LEU A 251 13.46 -20.65 -5.90
N VAL A 252 12.60 -20.70 -4.89
CA VAL A 252 12.90 -20.18 -3.55
C VAL A 252 14.01 -21.00 -2.89
N ASP A 253 13.95 -22.33 -2.95
CA ASP A 253 15.00 -23.22 -2.42
C ASP A 253 16.35 -22.95 -3.10
N LYS A 254 16.35 -22.77 -4.42
CA LYS A 254 17.56 -22.37 -5.17
C LYS A 254 18.14 -21.04 -4.69
N LEU A 255 17.30 -20.06 -4.38
CA LEU A 255 17.76 -18.79 -3.80
C LEU A 255 18.36 -19.00 -2.41
N LYS A 256 17.74 -19.85 -1.57
CA LYS A 256 18.27 -20.18 -0.25
C LYS A 256 19.64 -20.87 -0.34
N ASP A 257 19.83 -21.76 -1.30
CA ASP A 257 21.09 -22.46 -1.53
C ASP A 257 22.20 -21.51 -2.05
N LEU A 258 21.85 -20.50 -2.81
CA LEU A 258 22.77 -19.44 -3.26
C LEU A 258 23.18 -18.48 -2.15
N GLY A 259 22.62 -18.61 -1.02
CA GLY A 259 22.40 -17.89 0.20
C GLY A 259 23.52 -17.25 0.98
N LEU A 260 24.58 -16.69 0.41
CA LEU A 260 25.59 -15.94 1.19
C LEU A 260 25.28 -14.43 1.37
N ARG A 261 24.19 -13.91 0.79
CA ARG A 261 23.79 -12.50 0.90
C ARG A 261 22.29 -12.34 0.77
N ILE A 262 21.55 -12.86 1.73
CA ILE A 262 20.09 -12.74 1.81
C ILE A 262 19.75 -11.34 2.33
N PRO A 263 18.94 -10.53 1.63
CA PRO A 263 18.33 -9.36 2.25
C PRO A 263 17.39 -9.83 3.36
N LEU A 264 17.77 -9.57 4.60
CA LEU A 264 16.96 -9.89 5.76
C LEU A 264 16.07 -8.70 6.11
N TYR A 265 14.83 -8.97 6.49
CA TYR A 265 14.05 -7.97 7.20
C TYR A 265 14.50 -7.91 8.65
N VAL A 266 14.88 -6.72 9.09
CA VAL A 266 15.30 -6.45 10.46
C VAL A 266 14.16 -5.73 11.17
N LYS A 267 13.87 -6.12 12.39
CA LYS A 267 12.90 -5.42 13.23
C LYS A 267 13.45 -4.06 13.65
N ASP A 268 12.64 -3.00 13.63
CA ASP A 268 13.08 -1.62 13.88
C ASP A 268 13.77 -1.46 15.26
N GLU A 269 13.34 -2.18 16.28
CA GLU A 269 13.98 -2.19 17.61
C GLU A 269 15.44 -2.66 17.59
N ASP A 270 15.79 -3.56 16.66
CA ASP A 270 17.15 -4.10 16.55
C ASP A 270 18.08 -3.14 15.78
N VAL A 271 17.54 -2.34 14.87
CA VAL A 271 18.31 -1.32 14.12
C VAL A 271 18.79 -0.19 15.05
N VAL A 272 17.97 0.22 16.01
CA VAL A 272 18.36 1.24 17.01
C VAL A 272 19.54 0.77 17.84
N ARG A 273 19.61 -0.52 18.19
CA ARG A 273 20.74 -1.09 18.94
C ARG A 273 22.04 -1.14 18.13
N ILE A 274 21.95 -1.43 16.83
CA ILE A 274 23.12 -1.48 15.94
C ILE A 274 23.71 -0.08 15.76
N SER A 275 22.87 0.95 15.57
CA SER A 275 23.34 2.34 15.43
C SER A 275 23.93 2.91 16.74
N ALA A 276 23.42 2.50 17.89
CA ALA A 276 23.96 2.91 19.19
C ALA A 276 25.34 2.28 19.51
N ASN A 277 25.60 1.06 19.03
CA ASN A 277 26.87 0.36 19.24
C ASN A 277 27.95 0.74 18.19
N GLY A 278 27.56 1.33 17.06
CA GLY A 278 28.49 1.78 15.99
C GLY A 278 29.16 3.14 16.23
N SER A 279 28.78 3.85 17.31
CA SER A 279 29.37 5.16 17.67
C SER A 279 30.41 5.11 18.80
N ALA A 280 30.88 3.91 19.17
CA ALA A 280 31.93 3.72 20.15
C ALA A 280 33.17 3.04 19.54
N THR A 281 33.83 3.74 18.61
CA THR A 281 35.29 3.58 18.32
C THR A 281 35.82 4.89 17.75
#